data_7d07dd3988b1b64fbe668b78c2ddd5d9
#
_entry.id   7d07dd3988b1b64fbe668b78c2ddd5d9
#
_cell.length_a   1.000
_cell.length_b   1.000
_cell.length_c   1.000
_cell.angle_alpha   90.00
_cell.angle_beta   90.00
_cell.angle_gamma   90.00
#
_symmetry.space_group_name_H-M   'P 1'
#
loop_
_entity.id
_entity.type
_entity.pdbx_description
1 polymer ?
#
loop_
_entity_poly.entity_id
_entity_poly.type
_entity_poly.pdbx_seq_one_letter_code
_entity_poly.pdbx_strand_id
1 'polypeptide(L)'
;MAEAYENLAGRVEEIVYRNPDNGYTVLQLNTGEANGDGETVAGEMPPISEGEEAVFRGQWTMHPRFGRQFKAVQVTVTLPKDASGILQYLSGGIIKGIGPSTATKIVEAFGAESLQVIEKEPERLAELKGISRSMAKKISREYKNQFASRQALEALAGMGFTQGEAFKAFSFFGPEAPEILAENPYAFVITGNDQGIPFERAQEIAEELPQAPDPSYRDQAAVIYVVQYNLKN
;
A
#
# COMPACT_ATOMS: atom_id res chain seq x y z
N MET A 1 27.49 16.14 3.23
CA MET A 1 27.23 15.72 1.85
C MET A 1 25.86 15.10 1.86
N ALA A 2 24.91 15.59 1.05
CA ALA A 2 23.62 14.94 0.94
C ALA A 2 23.86 13.54 0.34
N GLU A 3 23.50 12.49 1.06
CA GLU A 3 23.58 11.12 0.56
C GLU A 3 22.63 11.01 -0.64
N ALA A 4 23.17 10.62 -1.78
CA ALA A 4 22.39 10.53 -3.00
C ALA A 4 21.46 9.30 -2.89
N TYR A 5 20.15 9.53 -3.05
CA TYR A 5 19.19 8.42 -3.20
C TYR A 5 19.40 7.73 -4.56
N GLU A 6 19.32 6.42 -4.54
CA GLU A 6 19.39 5.56 -5.71
C GLU A 6 18.03 4.92 -5.98
N ASN A 7 17.85 4.39 -7.19
CA ASN A 7 16.67 3.60 -7.53
C ASN A 7 17.07 2.12 -7.63
N LEU A 8 16.30 1.27 -6.97
CA LEU A 8 16.42 -0.18 -7.07
C LEU A 8 15.11 -0.74 -7.62
N ALA A 9 15.16 -1.42 -8.74
CA ALA A 9 13.98 -1.97 -9.42
C ALA A 9 14.06 -3.50 -9.47
N GLY A 10 12.91 -4.15 -9.37
CA GLY A 10 12.83 -5.61 -9.47
C GLY A 10 11.44 -6.14 -9.16
N ARG A 11 11.33 -7.47 -9.13
CA ARG A 11 10.14 -8.20 -8.75
C ARG A 11 10.22 -8.60 -7.28
N VAL A 12 9.15 -8.39 -6.53
CA VAL A 12 9.04 -8.85 -5.14
C VAL A 12 8.99 -10.38 -5.14
N GLU A 13 9.96 -11.01 -4.51
CA GLU A 13 10.08 -12.46 -4.44
C GLU A 13 9.42 -13.02 -3.19
N GLU A 14 9.67 -12.38 -2.03
CA GLU A 14 9.15 -12.81 -0.74
C GLU A 14 8.92 -11.61 0.19
N ILE A 15 7.84 -11.63 0.95
CA ILE A 15 7.60 -10.71 2.05
C ILE A 15 8.07 -11.35 3.35
N VAL A 16 9.27 -11.01 3.80
CA VAL A 16 9.89 -11.56 5.01
C VAL A 16 9.20 -11.09 6.28
N TYR A 17 8.79 -9.82 6.30
CA TYR A 17 8.11 -9.21 7.45
C TYR A 17 7.24 -8.05 7.04
N ARG A 18 6.10 -7.87 7.70
CA ARG A 18 5.26 -6.68 7.59
C ARG A 18 4.65 -6.31 8.93
N ASN A 19 4.79 -5.03 9.30
CA ASN A 19 4.04 -4.45 10.42
C ASN A 19 2.73 -3.86 9.89
N PRO A 20 1.56 -4.36 10.34
CA PRO A 20 0.27 -3.87 9.86
C PRO A 20 -0.08 -2.46 10.36
N ASP A 21 0.55 -1.98 11.45
CA ASP A 21 0.20 -0.70 12.06
C ASP A 21 0.81 0.50 11.35
N ASN A 22 2.01 0.33 10.77
CA ASN A 22 2.73 1.43 10.11
C ASN A 22 3.22 1.10 8.69
N GLY A 23 2.92 -0.09 8.17
CA GLY A 23 3.35 -0.51 6.84
C GLY A 23 4.84 -0.81 6.69
N TYR A 24 5.64 -0.82 7.80
CA TYR A 24 7.04 -1.20 7.71
C TYR A 24 7.17 -2.63 7.21
N THR A 25 7.85 -2.78 6.09
CA THR A 25 7.98 -4.06 5.38
C THR A 25 9.44 -4.37 5.13
N VAL A 26 9.80 -5.64 5.26
CA VAL A 26 11.08 -6.20 4.83
C VAL A 26 10.75 -7.25 3.77
N LEU A 27 11.36 -7.14 2.60
CA LEU A 27 11.12 -8.05 1.48
C LEU A 27 12.43 -8.42 0.76
N GLN A 28 12.36 -9.51 0.01
CA GLN A 28 13.39 -9.91 -0.95
C GLN A 28 12.95 -9.45 -2.34
N LEU A 29 13.85 -8.77 -3.03
CA LEU A 29 13.64 -8.21 -4.36
C LEU A 29 14.55 -8.91 -5.36
N ASN A 30 13.96 -9.55 -6.37
CA ASN A 30 14.70 -10.10 -7.49
C ASN A 30 14.92 -9.00 -8.54
N THR A 31 16.16 -8.56 -8.67
CA THR A 31 16.56 -7.50 -9.62
C THR A 31 16.87 -8.02 -11.02
N GLY A 32 16.82 -9.35 -11.21
CA GLY A 32 17.18 -9.98 -12.48
C GLY A 32 18.70 -10.07 -12.73
N GLU A 33 19.52 -9.69 -11.76
CA GLU A 33 20.97 -9.82 -11.87
C GLU A 33 21.41 -11.28 -11.69
N ALA A 34 22.42 -11.68 -12.45
CA ALA A 34 22.85 -13.08 -12.59
C ALA A 34 23.43 -13.74 -11.31
N ASN A 35 23.61 -13.00 -10.24
CA ASN A 35 24.20 -13.49 -8.99
C ASN A 35 23.21 -14.16 -8.03
N GLY A 36 21.93 -14.26 -8.38
CA GLY A 36 20.97 -15.19 -7.78
C GLY A 36 20.46 -14.89 -6.35
N ASP A 37 21.14 -14.09 -5.59
CA ASP A 37 20.70 -13.71 -4.25
C ASP A 37 19.88 -12.42 -4.35
N GLY A 38 18.57 -12.50 -4.04
CA GLY A 38 17.70 -11.33 -4.04
C GLY A 38 18.21 -10.25 -3.10
N GLU A 39 17.89 -8.97 -3.39
CA GLU A 39 18.30 -7.85 -2.57
C GLU A 39 17.27 -7.60 -1.46
N THR A 40 17.73 -7.46 -0.21
CA THR A 40 16.84 -7.13 0.91
C THR A 40 16.47 -5.65 0.87
N VAL A 41 15.17 -5.38 0.80
CA VAL A 41 14.61 -4.02 0.88
C VAL A 41 13.81 -3.87 2.17
N ALA A 42 14.02 -2.76 2.89
CA ALA A 42 13.32 -2.46 4.13
C ALA A 42 12.86 -1.00 4.18
N GLY A 43 11.65 -0.75 4.66
CA GLY A 43 11.11 0.60 4.83
C GLY A 43 9.62 0.59 5.06
N GLU A 44 9.05 1.75 5.38
CA GLU A 44 7.61 1.95 5.38
C GLU A 44 7.14 2.08 3.93
N MET A 45 6.16 1.27 3.55
CA MET A 45 5.67 1.23 2.16
C MET A 45 4.20 0.81 2.11
N PRO A 46 3.47 1.18 1.02
CA PRO A 46 2.10 0.73 0.82
C PRO A 46 2.03 -0.80 0.72
N PRO A 47 0.84 -1.40 0.77
CA PRO A 47 0.69 -2.82 0.57
C PRO A 47 1.32 -3.26 -0.76
N ILE A 48 2.37 -4.05 -0.64
CA ILE A 48 3.09 -4.67 -1.74
C ILE A 48 3.02 -6.19 -1.59
N SER A 49 3.10 -6.90 -2.69
CA SER A 49 2.83 -8.32 -2.77
C SER A 49 3.90 -9.05 -3.54
N GLU A 50 4.08 -10.32 -3.22
CA GLU A 50 4.93 -11.21 -4.00
C GLU A 50 4.45 -11.26 -5.46
N GLY A 51 5.40 -11.26 -6.40
CA GLY A 51 5.12 -11.23 -7.84
C GLY A 51 4.94 -9.83 -8.43
N GLU A 52 4.77 -8.79 -7.63
CA GLU A 52 4.66 -7.42 -8.15
C GLU A 52 6.02 -6.85 -8.55
N GLU A 53 5.99 -5.99 -9.57
CA GLU A 53 7.14 -5.20 -9.97
C GLU A 53 7.19 -3.92 -9.14
N ALA A 54 8.36 -3.56 -8.63
CA ALA A 54 8.51 -2.35 -7.82
C ALA A 54 9.79 -1.59 -8.15
N VAL A 55 9.72 -0.27 -8.02
CA VAL A 55 10.87 0.62 -8.04
C VAL A 55 10.95 1.31 -6.69
N PHE A 56 12.02 1.06 -5.97
CA PHE A 56 12.32 1.64 -4.68
C PHE A 56 13.32 2.77 -4.86
N ARG A 57 13.05 3.92 -4.26
CA ARG A 57 14.02 5.00 -4.10
C ARG A 57 14.52 5.00 -2.66
N GLY A 58 15.82 4.95 -2.47
CA GLY A 58 16.40 4.82 -1.15
C GLY A 58 17.93 4.83 -1.17
N GLN A 59 18.51 4.25 -0.16
CA GLN A 59 19.97 4.14 -0.04
C GLN A 59 20.38 2.82 0.60
N TRP A 60 21.57 2.36 0.25
CA TRP A 60 22.16 1.17 0.87
C TRP A 60 22.59 1.46 2.29
N THR A 61 22.23 0.57 3.19
CA THR A 61 22.61 0.64 4.61
C THR A 61 23.14 -0.72 5.08
N MET A 62 23.93 -0.69 6.16
CA MET A 62 24.41 -1.90 6.82
C MET A 62 23.68 -2.06 8.15
N HIS A 63 22.75 -3.02 8.20
CA HIS A 63 22.06 -3.34 9.46
C HIS A 63 22.95 -4.21 10.33
N PRO A 64 23.11 -3.90 11.65
CA PRO A 64 24.05 -4.62 12.53
C PRO A 64 23.82 -6.13 12.61
N ARG A 65 22.56 -6.57 12.46
CA ARG A 65 22.17 -7.99 12.60
C ARG A 65 21.89 -8.66 11.26
N PHE A 66 21.36 -7.91 10.27
CA PHE A 66 20.83 -8.49 9.02
C PHE A 66 21.69 -8.17 7.80
N GLY A 67 22.83 -7.47 7.99
CA GLY A 67 23.75 -7.18 6.89
C GLY A 67 23.31 -6.05 5.97
N ARG A 68 23.74 -6.12 4.72
CA ARG A 68 23.43 -5.10 3.70
C ARG A 68 21.96 -5.14 3.34
N GLN A 69 21.31 -3.97 3.35
CA GLN A 69 19.92 -3.81 2.93
C GLN A 69 19.70 -2.45 2.26
N PHE A 70 18.71 -2.40 1.37
CA PHE A 70 18.27 -1.15 0.75
C PHE A 70 17.18 -0.52 1.61
N LYS A 71 17.48 0.63 2.24
CA LYS A 71 16.50 1.39 3.02
C LYS A 71 15.67 2.25 2.09
N ALA A 72 14.46 1.81 1.79
CA ALA A 72 13.52 2.51 0.95
C ALA A 72 12.87 3.68 1.69
N VAL A 73 12.75 4.82 1.00
CA VAL A 73 12.01 6.01 1.45
C VAL A 73 10.80 6.28 0.57
N GLN A 74 10.79 5.73 -0.63
CA GLN A 74 9.67 5.81 -1.57
C GLN A 74 9.62 4.53 -2.39
N VAL A 75 8.40 4.09 -2.73
CA VAL A 75 8.18 2.94 -3.60
C VAL A 75 7.07 3.24 -4.61
N THR A 76 7.29 2.79 -5.84
CA THR A 76 6.26 2.75 -6.89
C THR A 76 6.05 1.29 -7.25
N VAL A 77 4.82 0.82 -7.11
CA VAL A 77 4.45 -0.59 -7.34
C VAL A 77 3.60 -0.69 -8.58
N THR A 78 3.89 -1.67 -9.42
CA THR A 78 3.08 -2.01 -10.59
C THR A 78 2.65 -3.47 -10.54
N LEU A 79 1.43 -3.73 -11.03
CA LEU A 79 0.95 -5.09 -11.16
C LEU A 79 1.81 -5.89 -12.14
N PRO A 80 2.02 -7.19 -11.89
CA PRO A 80 2.74 -8.05 -12.80
C PRO A 80 2.02 -8.14 -14.16
N LYS A 81 2.81 -8.18 -15.24
CA LYS A 81 2.29 -8.20 -16.61
C LYS A 81 2.44 -9.56 -17.29
N ASP A 82 3.32 -10.41 -16.79
CA ASP A 82 3.54 -11.75 -17.32
C ASP A 82 2.85 -12.82 -16.46
N ALA A 83 2.59 -13.98 -17.06
CA ALA A 83 1.88 -15.08 -16.40
C ALA A 83 2.58 -15.58 -15.13
N SER A 84 3.91 -15.58 -15.08
CA SER A 84 4.68 -16.05 -13.93
C SER A 84 4.51 -15.12 -12.72
N GLY A 85 4.67 -13.81 -12.93
CA GLY A 85 4.44 -12.81 -11.88
C GLY A 85 2.99 -12.78 -11.41
N ILE A 86 2.02 -12.91 -12.35
CA ILE A 86 0.59 -12.99 -12.00
C ILE A 86 0.30 -14.24 -11.16
N LEU A 87 0.89 -15.39 -11.50
CA LEU A 87 0.73 -16.61 -10.72
C LEU A 87 1.25 -16.43 -9.29
N GLN A 88 2.45 -15.85 -9.14
CA GLN A 88 3.03 -15.56 -7.82
C GLN A 88 2.16 -14.60 -7.03
N TYR A 89 1.73 -13.48 -7.63
CA TYR A 89 0.83 -12.48 -7.04
C TYR A 89 -0.47 -13.10 -6.54
N LEU A 90 -1.15 -13.89 -7.38
CA LEU A 90 -2.41 -14.53 -7.01
C LEU A 90 -2.24 -15.63 -5.95
N SER A 91 -1.08 -16.31 -5.94
CA SER A 91 -0.77 -17.38 -4.98
C SER A 91 -0.42 -16.87 -3.60
N GLY A 92 0.03 -15.62 -3.47
CA GLY A 92 0.45 -14.96 -2.22
C GLY A 92 -0.68 -14.71 -1.20
N GLY A 93 -1.91 -15.12 -1.51
CA GLY A 93 -3.04 -15.10 -0.56
C GLY A 93 -3.67 -13.72 -0.31
N ILE A 94 -3.28 -12.71 -1.05
CA ILE A 94 -3.78 -11.33 -0.95
C ILE A 94 -5.26 -11.24 -1.30
N ILE A 95 -5.69 -11.99 -2.30
CA ILE A 95 -7.08 -12.01 -2.73
C ILE A 95 -7.79 -13.16 -2.01
N LYS A 96 -8.65 -12.82 -1.05
CA LYS A 96 -9.44 -13.83 -0.32
C LYS A 96 -10.29 -14.67 -1.28
N GLY A 97 -10.01 -15.96 -1.30
CA GLY A 97 -10.68 -16.92 -2.18
C GLY A 97 -9.81 -17.46 -3.31
N ILE A 98 -8.60 -16.92 -3.49
CA ILE A 98 -7.58 -17.48 -4.37
C ILE A 98 -6.48 -18.09 -3.51
N GLY A 99 -6.31 -19.39 -3.59
CA GLY A 99 -5.14 -20.13 -3.12
C GLY A 99 -4.30 -20.60 -4.29
N PRO A 100 -3.11 -21.19 -4.07
CA PRO A 100 -2.19 -21.61 -5.13
C PRO A 100 -2.84 -22.42 -6.24
N SER A 101 -3.67 -23.42 -5.89
CA SER A 101 -4.38 -24.27 -6.89
C SER A 101 -5.39 -23.47 -7.72
N THR A 102 -6.06 -22.46 -7.14
CA THR A 102 -6.99 -21.60 -7.88
C THR A 102 -6.23 -20.62 -8.76
N ALA A 103 -5.14 -20.04 -8.26
CA ALA A 103 -4.25 -19.18 -9.02
C ALA A 103 -3.71 -19.89 -10.28
N THR A 104 -3.20 -21.13 -10.11
CA THR A 104 -2.72 -21.93 -11.23
C THR A 104 -3.79 -22.11 -12.31
N LYS A 105 -5.01 -22.50 -11.93
CA LYS A 105 -6.11 -22.69 -12.91
C LYS A 105 -6.46 -21.41 -13.66
N ILE A 106 -6.48 -20.26 -12.95
CA ILE A 106 -6.79 -18.96 -13.56
C ILE A 106 -5.69 -18.58 -14.56
N VAL A 107 -4.42 -18.72 -14.17
CA VAL A 107 -3.30 -18.35 -15.03
C VAL A 107 -3.10 -19.30 -16.20
N GLU A 108 -3.32 -20.61 -16.01
CA GLU A 108 -3.32 -21.58 -17.12
C GLU A 108 -4.41 -21.28 -18.16
N ALA A 109 -5.57 -20.79 -17.73
CA ALA A 109 -6.68 -20.48 -18.62
C ALA A 109 -6.55 -19.13 -19.32
N PHE A 110 -6.04 -18.10 -18.61
CA PHE A 110 -6.08 -16.72 -19.09
C PHE A 110 -4.68 -16.07 -19.24
N GLY A 111 -3.62 -16.71 -18.80
CA GLY A 111 -2.25 -16.19 -18.93
C GLY A 111 -2.08 -14.78 -18.40
N ALA A 112 -1.51 -13.91 -19.22
CA ALA A 112 -1.31 -12.49 -18.89
C ALA A 112 -2.61 -11.69 -18.75
N GLU A 113 -3.74 -12.19 -19.26
CA GLU A 113 -5.06 -11.52 -19.12
C GLU A 113 -5.76 -11.82 -17.80
N SER A 114 -5.20 -12.69 -16.93
CA SER A 114 -5.85 -13.17 -15.72
C SER A 114 -6.35 -12.06 -14.80
N LEU A 115 -5.57 -11.00 -14.58
CA LEU A 115 -5.97 -9.86 -13.74
C LEU A 115 -7.12 -9.06 -14.37
N GLN A 116 -7.09 -8.88 -15.69
CA GLN A 116 -8.17 -8.20 -16.42
C GLN A 116 -9.47 -9.01 -16.36
N VAL A 117 -9.40 -10.34 -16.50
CA VAL A 117 -10.57 -11.22 -16.38
C VAL A 117 -11.14 -11.17 -14.96
N ILE A 118 -10.31 -11.20 -13.92
CA ILE A 118 -10.74 -11.05 -12.52
C ILE A 118 -11.48 -9.73 -12.32
N GLU A 119 -10.97 -8.63 -12.88
CA GLU A 119 -11.51 -7.30 -12.70
C GLU A 119 -12.81 -7.09 -13.49
N LYS A 120 -12.81 -7.41 -14.78
CA LYS A 120 -13.84 -6.98 -15.74
C LYS A 120 -14.80 -8.06 -16.17
N GLU A 121 -14.36 -9.31 -16.17
CA GLU A 121 -15.10 -10.44 -16.74
C GLU A 121 -15.18 -11.64 -15.76
N PRO A 122 -15.58 -11.41 -14.48
CA PRO A 122 -15.54 -12.47 -13.45
C PRO A 122 -16.40 -13.70 -13.78
N GLU A 123 -17.36 -13.56 -14.70
CA GLU A 123 -18.19 -14.68 -15.17
C GLU A 123 -17.34 -15.78 -15.83
N ARG A 124 -16.27 -15.40 -16.52
CA ARG A 124 -15.33 -16.33 -17.16
C ARG A 124 -14.59 -17.20 -16.14
N LEU A 125 -14.34 -16.68 -14.92
CA LEU A 125 -13.76 -17.48 -13.85
C LEU A 125 -14.68 -18.65 -13.45
N ALA A 126 -16.01 -18.47 -13.54
CA ALA A 126 -16.96 -19.50 -13.20
C ALA A 126 -17.06 -20.65 -14.23
N GLU A 127 -16.39 -20.51 -15.38
CA GLU A 127 -16.22 -21.58 -16.37
C GLU A 127 -15.13 -22.58 -15.94
N LEU A 128 -14.26 -22.18 -15.01
CA LEU A 128 -13.19 -23.01 -14.53
C LEU A 128 -13.69 -24.01 -13.48
N LYS A 129 -13.25 -25.26 -13.62
CA LYS A 129 -13.62 -26.33 -12.69
C LYS A 129 -13.25 -26.00 -11.24
N GLY A 130 -14.26 -25.91 -10.38
CA GLY A 130 -14.09 -25.65 -8.95
C GLY A 130 -14.24 -24.18 -8.55
N ILE A 131 -14.56 -23.28 -9.49
CA ILE A 131 -14.89 -21.89 -9.21
C ILE A 131 -16.38 -21.68 -9.48
N SER A 132 -17.18 -21.51 -8.41
CA SER A 132 -18.60 -21.17 -8.55
C SER A 132 -18.80 -19.71 -8.95
N ARG A 133 -19.98 -19.36 -9.49
CA ARG A 133 -20.34 -17.96 -9.77
C ARG A 133 -20.26 -17.05 -8.54
N SER A 134 -20.62 -17.55 -7.37
CA SER A 134 -20.51 -16.82 -6.12
C SER A 134 -19.05 -16.56 -5.74
N MET A 135 -18.19 -17.58 -5.90
CA MET A 135 -16.75 -17.47 -5.67
C MET A 135 -16.09 -16.50 -6.66
N ALA A 136 -16.43 -16.55 -7.93
CA ALA A 136 -15.93 -15.63 -8.96
C ALA A 136 -16.26 -14.16 -8.62
N LYS A 137 -17.51 -13.87 -8.23
CA LYS A 137 -17.91 -12.53 -7.78
C LYS A 137 -17.17 -12.08 -6.53
N LYS A 138 -16.95 -12.98 -5.58
CA LYS A 138 -16.18 -12.68 -4.36
C LYS A 138 -14.73 -12.33 -4.71
N ILE A 139 -14.08 -13.13 -5.54
CA ILE A 139 -12.70 -12.90 -6.02
C ILE A 139 -12.58 -11.52 -6.67
N SER A 140 -13.48 -11.19 -7.62
CA SER A 140 -13.47 -9.89 -8.29
C SER A 140 -13.66 -8.71 -7.33
N ARG A 141 -14.56 -8.86 -6.35
CA ARG A 141 -14.78 -7.84 -5.33
C ARG A 141 -13.54 -7.64 -4.45
N GLU A 142 -12.92 -8.71 -3.96
CA GLU A 142 -11.70 -8.63 -3.14
C GLU A 142 -10.54 -8.02 -3.92
N TYR A 143 -10.39 -8.36 -5.20
CA TYR A 143 -9.40 -7.74 -6.08
C TYR A 143 -9.60 -6.21 -6.20
N LYS A 144 -10.85 -5.79 -6.48
CA LYS A 144 -11.20 -4.37 -6.57
C LYS A 144 -10.98 -3.62 -5.25
N ASN A 145 -11.29 -4.24 -4.12
CA ASN A 145 -11.04 -3.67 -2.80
C ASN A 145 -9.54 -3.45 -2.56
N GLN A 146 -8.69 -4.40 -2.93
CA GLN A 146 -7.23 -4.27 -2.82
C GLN A 146 -6.71 -3.12 -3.69
N PHE A 147 -7.22 -3.00 -4.91
CA PHE A 147 -6.84 -1.91 -5.81
C PHE A 147 -7.27 -0.53 -5.26
N ALA A 148 -8.50 -0.41 -4.78
CA ALA A 148 -9.01 0.82 -4.17
C ALA A 148 -8.21 1.22 -2.93
N SER A 149 -7.84 0.26 -2.08
CA SER A 149 -7.00 0.50 -0.91
C SER A 149 -5.64 1.08 -1.29
N ARG A 150 -5.01 0.52 -2.31
CA ARG A 150 -3.72 1.04 -2.82
C ARG A 150 -3.85 2.45 -3.36
N GLN A 151 -4.86 2.71 -4.20
CA GLN A 151 -5.11 4.05 -4.73
C GLN A 151 -5.32 5.08 -3.62
N ALA A 152 -6.06 4.73 -2.58
CA ALA A 152 -6.27 5.61 -1.43
C ALA A 152 -4.96 5.93 -0.71
N LEU A 153 -4.10 4.94 -0.47
CA LEU A 153 -2.80 5.14 0.19
C LEU A 153 -1.83 5.96 -0.68
N GLU A 154 -1.81 5.74 -2.00
CA GLU A 154 -1.03 6.54 -2.94
C GLU A 154 -1.52 8.00 -2.99
N ALA A 155 -2.83 8.22 -2.99
CA ALA A 155 -3.41 9.56 -2.97
C ALA A 155 -3.04 10.30 -1.68
N LEU A 156 -3.15 9.66 -0.51
CA LEU A 156 -2.75 10.23 0.77
C LEU A 156 -1.25 10.57 0.80
N ALA A 157 -0.39 9.67 0.29
CA ALA A 157 1.04 9.94 0.17
C ALA A 157 1.31 11.14 -0.75
N GLY A 158 0.55 11.28 -1.85
CA GLY A 158 0.60 12.43 -2.75
C GLY A 158 0.16 13.76 -2.11
N MET A 159 -0.62 13.68 -1.03
CA MET A 159 -1.03 14.83 -0.21
C MET A 159 -0.02 15.18 0.90
N GLY A 160 1.13 14.50 0.97
CA GLY A 160 2.17 14.75 1.96
C GLY A 160 2.09 13.86 3.21
N PHE A 161 1.12 12.95 3.34
CA PHE A 161 1.10 11.99 4.45
C PHE A 161 2.28 11.03 4.33
N THR A 162 2.95 10.73 5.44
CA THR A 162 3.89 9.60 5.48
C THR A 162 3.15 8.28 5.29
N GLN A 163 3.86 7.22 4.94
CA GLN A 163 3.25 5.89 4.75
C GLN A 163 2.51 5.41 6.01
N GLY A 164 3.10 5.62 7.19
CA GLY A 164 2.47 5.28 8.46
C GLY A 164 1.21 6.10 8.75
N GLU A 165 1.23 7.40 8.48
CA GLU A 165 0.05 8.28 8.60
C GLU A 165 -1.05 7.89 7.62
N ALA A 166 -0.69 7.60 6.36
CA ALA A 166 -1.63 7.15 5.33
C ALA A 166 -2.31 5.82 5.73
N PHE A 167 -1.54 4.88 6.27
CA PHE A 167 -2.07 3.61 6.79
C PHE A 167 -3.07 3.82 7.92
N LYS A 168 -2.75 4.67 8.90
CA LYS A 168 -3.64 5.00 10.00
C LYS A 168 -4.90 5.70 9.50
N ALA A 169 -4.74 6.68 8.60
CA ALA A 169 -5.86 7.40 7.99
C ALA A 169 -6.79 6.45 7.22
N PHE A 170 -6.22 5.57 6.40
CA PHE A 170 -6.98 4.55 5.68
C PHE A 170 -7.68 3.57 6.63
N SER A 171 -7.02 3.13 7.70
CA SER A 171 -7.62 2.24 8.69
C SER A 171 -8.79 2.87 9.42
N PHE A 172 -8.78 4.20 9.57
CA PHE A 172 -9.81 4.95 10.27
C PHE A 172 -10.98 5.37 9.36
N PHE A 173 -10.70 5.96 8.19
CA PHE A 173 -11.68 6.49 7.27
C PHE A 173 -12.03 5.55 6.11
N GLY A 174 -11.28 4.45 5.93
CA GLY A 174 -11.48 3.53 4.81
C GLY A 174 -11.05 4.10 3.45
N PRO A 175 -11.64 3.59 2.36
CA PRO A 175 -11.30 4.03 0.99
C PRO A 175 -11.58 5.51 0.71
N GLU A 176 -12.46 6.14 1.47
CA GLU A 176 -12.85 7.55 1.34
C GLU A 176 -11.87 8.51 2.04
N ALA A 177 -10.83 7.98 2.69
CA ALA A 177 -9.83 8.79 3.40
C ALA A 177 -9.23 9.92 2.56
N PRO A 178 -8.85 9.72 1.28
CA PRO A 178 -8.30 10.80 0.46
C PRO A 178 -9.27 11.95 0.24
N GLU A 179 -10.54 11.67 -0.06
CA GLU A 179 -11.57 12.70 -0.27
C GLU A 179 -11.82 13.48 1.00
N ILE A 180 -11.99 12.79 2.14
CA ILE A 180 -12.23 13.40 3.45
C ILE A 180 -11.07 14.32 3.84
N LEU A 181 -9.82 13.83 3.67
CA LEU A 181 -8.64 14.56 4.13
C LEU A 181 -8.17 15.63 3.12
N ALA A 182 -8.55 15.52 1.84
CA ALA A 182 -8.37 16.61 0.88
C ALA A 182 -9.27 17.80 1.19
N GLU A 183 -10.51 17.55 1.65
CA GLU A 183 -11.43 18.59 2.08
C GLU A 183 -11.04 19.16 3.45
N ASN A 184 -10.75 18.28 4.41
CA ASN A 184 -10.46 18.64 5.80
C ASN A 184 -9.32 17.80 6.39
N PRO A 185 -8.05 18.21 6.23
CA PRO A 185 -6.92 17.49 6.81
C PRO A 185 -6.93 17.45 8.34
N TYR A 186 -7.63 18.40 8.98
CA TYR A 186 -7.78 18.45 10.44
C TYR A 186 -8.79 17.42 10.98
N ALA A 187 -9.59 16.79 10.14
CA ALA A 187 -10.50 15.73 10.56
C ALA A 187 -9.75 14.59 11.27
N PHE A 188 -8.52 14.31 10.87
CA PHE A 188 -7.71 13.23 11.47
C PHE A 188 -7.06 13.63 12.81
N VAL A 189 -6.94 14.92 13.10
CA VAL A 189 -6.57 15.44 14.44
C VAL A 189 -7.73 15.24 15.43
N ILE A 190 -8.94 15.56 14.99
CA ILE A 190 -10.15 15.62 15.83
C ILE A 190 -10.65 14.22 16.17
N THR A 191 -10.75 13.37 15.16
CA THR A 191 -11.43 12.06 15.26
C THR A 191 -10.49 10.91 15.57
N GLY A 192 -9.19 11.08 15.28
CA GLY A 192 -8.21 10.01 15.36
C GLY A 192 -7.85 9.56 16.78
N ASN A 193 -8.21 10.30 17.83
CA ASN A 193 -7.74 10.05 19.19
C ASN A 193 -6.21 9.82 19.21
N ASP A 194 -5.76 8.71 19.81
CA ASP A 194 -4.33 8.36 19.83
C ASP A 194 -3.81 7.78 18.49
N GLN A 195 -4.69 7.58 17.51
CA GLN A 195 -4.33 7.09 16.16
C GLN A 195 -4.23 8.21 15.12
N GLY A 196 -4.71 9.42 15.45
CA GLY A 196 -4.64 10.57 14.56
C GLY A 196 -3.23 11.12 14.38
N ILE A 197 -3.16 12.30 13.73
CA ILE A 197 -1.91 13.05 13.57
C ILE A 197 -1.92 14.29 14.48
N PRO A 198 -0.75 14.82 14.89
CA PRO A 198 -0.66 16.09 15.61
C PRO A 198 -1.25 17.25 14.82
N PHE A 199 -1.72 18.29 15.54
CA PHE A 199 -2.30 19.49 14.91
C PHE A 199 -1.30 20.17 13.97
N GLU A 200 -0.04 20.30 14.40
CA GLU A 200 1.04 20.90 13.61
C GLU A 200 1.25 20.15 12.31
N ARG A 201 1.15 18.83 12.36
CA ARG A 201 1.30 17.97 11.18
C ARG A 201 0.14 18.14 10.19
N ALA A 202 -1.08 18.27 10.69
CA ALA A 202 -2.25 18.57 9.86
C ALA A 202 -2.15 19.96 9.20
N GLN A 203 -1.54 20.93 9.89
CA GLN A 203 -1.26 22.25 9.36
C GLN A 203 -0.26 22.20 8.20
N GLU A 204 0.84 21.47 8.34
CA GLU A 204 1.83 21.25 7.28
C GLU A 204 1.17 20.66 6.02
N ILE A 205 0.37 19.60 6.20
CA ILE A 205 -0.36 18.97 5.09
C ILE A 205 -1.34 19.96 4.45
N ALA A 206 -2.09 20.73 5.25
CA ALA A 206 -3.04 21.72 4.74
C ALA A 206 -2.37 22.81 3.87
N GLU A 207 -1.14 23.19 4.19
CA GLU A 207 -0.35 24.17 3.45
C GLU A 207 0.19 23.61 2.10
N GLU A 208 0.39 22.30 2.01
CA GLU A 208 0.85 21.62 0.79
C GLU A 208 -0.29 21.23 -0.16
N LEU A 209 -1.56 21.26 0.29
CA LEU A 209 -2.69 20.92 -0.56
C LEU A 209 -2.85 21.91 -1.72
N PRO A 210 -3.24 21.42 -2.91
CA PRO A 210 -3.47 22.29 -4.09
C PRO A 210 -4.57 23.32 -3.88
N GLN A 211 -5.54 23.01 -3.01
CA GLN A 211 -6.63 23.89 -2.63
C GLN A 211 -6.62 24.05 -1.11
N ALA A 212 -6.55 25.29 -0.65
CA ALA A 212 -6.61 25.59 0.77
C ALA A 212 -7.95 25.12 1.37
N PRO A 213 -7.95 24.38 2.49
CA PRO A 213 -9.17 23.97 3.17
C PRO A 213 -9.90 25.18 3.80
N ASP A 214 -11.18 24.98 4.13
CA ASP A 214 -11.95 26.01 4.83
C ASP A 214 -11.27 26.36 6.18
N PRO A 215 -10.98 27.65 6.45
CA PRO A 215 -10.32 28.08 7.69
C PRO A 215 -11.05 27.65 8.97
N SER A 216 -12.36 27.46 8.91
CA SER A 216 -13.15 27.01 10.05
C SER A 216 -12.75 25.62 10.56
N TYR A 217 -12.26 24.74 9.70
CA TYR A 217 -11.76 23.41 10.09
C TYR A 217 -10.53 23.49 10.99
N ARG A 218 -9.61 24.39 10.64
CA ARG A 218 -8.43 24.67 11.46
C ARG A 218 -8.81 25.20 12.84
N ASP A 219 -9.72 26.17 12.89
CA ASP A 219 -10.15 26.81 14.15
C ASP A 219 -10.85 25.79 15.07
N GLN A 220 -11.72 24.95 14.52
CA GLN A 220 -12.36 23.86 15.26
C GLN A 220 -11.34 22.86 15.80
N ALA A 221 -10.39 22.44 15.00
CA ALA A 221 -9.35 21.51 15.40
C ALA A 221 -8.45 22.09 16.50
N ALA A 222 -8.08 23.37 16.39
CA ALA A 222 -7.29 24.05 17.41
C ALA A 222 -7.99 24.09 18.77
N VAL A 223 -9.28 24.40 18.80
CA VAL A 223 -10.08 24.41 20.04
C VAL A 223 -10.11 23.00 20.66
N ILE A 224 -10.40 21.98 19.87
CA ILE A 224 -10.47 20.59 20.35
C ILE A 224 -9.10 20.12 20.85
N TYR A 225 -8.03 20.43 20.12
CA TYR A 225 -6.66 20.07 20.49
C TYR A 225 -6.28 20.67 21.86
N VAL A 226 -6.56 21.97 22.08
CA VAL A 226 -6.30 22.65 23.37
C VAL A 226 -7.11 22.04 24.50
N VAL A 227 -8.39 21.71 24.26
CA VAL A 227 -9.24 21.07 25.28
C VAL A 227 -8.71 19.68 25.63
N GLN A 228 -8.37 18.87 24.64
CA GLN A 228 -7.81 17.52 24.86
C GLN A 228 -6.46 17.56 25.59
N TYR A 229 -5.60 18.51 25.24
CA TYR A 229 -4.32 18.72 25.91
C TYR A 229 -4.49 19.04 27.41
N ASN A 230 -5.43 19.94 27.74
CA ASN A 230 -5.70 20.31 29.13
C ASN A 230 -6.41 19.22 29.94
N LEU A 231 -7.10 18.28 29.30
CA LEU A 231 -7.75 17.15 29.98
C LEU A 231 -6.78 15.99 30.28
N LYS A 232 -5.67 15.91 29.56
CA LYS A 232 -4.66 14.86 29.73
C LYS A 232 -3.51 15.24 30.69
N ASN A 233 -3.40 16.52 31.06
CA ASN A 233 -2.41 17.08 31.99
C ASN A 233 -3.10 17.72 33.21
#